data_8f04cf2c58613237b56a163a5815c518
#
_entry.id   8f04cf2c58613237b56a163a5815c518
#
_cell.length_a   1.000
_cell.length_b   1.000
_cell.length_c   1.000
_cell.angle_alpha   90.00
_cell.angle_beta   90.00
_cell.angle_gamma   90.00
#
_symmetry.space_group_name_H-M   'P 1'
#
loop_
_entity.id
_entity.type
_entity.pdbx_description
1 polymer ?
#
loop_
_entity_poly.entity_id
_entity_poly.type
_entity_poly.pdbx_seq_one_letter_code
_entity_poly.pdbx_strand_id
1 'polypeptide(L)'
;MMERLNRRGFLKGISAGAFAFAARNGWAYDPIPALKIKEITVRAGVPKPFSVLHVSDSHIPRLDSRSEVGVWAFAAQRSRNGRELGEHYLNAAFEYAHRAGIKVVHTGDVMEFASAANLEYTERRFKSEDVIACVGNHEYWIPKATKDDAVRELMLPQLRPAFPHGLPASAIEIGGISFFVFDNAFDKVTEEIVGCFRETVAKGLPIVLVCHVPFYGKELGRGFPETLPGGPKWTPDAVTDEFLKLTRAEPLVKAVLCGHLHRTWEGAFSSTARIYGAGALFNGEAQLIRFV
;
A
#
# COMPACT_ATOMS: atom_id res chain seq x y z
N MET A 1 -43.98 14.88 0.00
CA MET A 1 -43.64 15.02 -1.42
C MET A 1 -42.11 15.16 -1.48
N MET A 2 -41.42 14.02 -1.65
CA MET A 2 -39.92 13.99 -1.71
C MET A 2 -39.50 14.32 -3.16
N GLU A 3 -38.86 15.45 -3.35
CA GLU A 3 -38.21 15.78 -4.61
C GLU A 3 -37.10 14.79 -4.91
N ARG A 4 -37.20 14.14 -6.08
CA ARG A 4 -36.16 13.27 -6.61
C ARG A 4 -34.91 14.13 -6.95
N LEU A 5 -33.92 14.11 -6.14
CA LEU A 5 -32.61 14.67 -6.47
C LEU A 5 -32.06 13.98 -7.73
N ASN A 6 -31.93 14.77 -8.80
CA ASN A 6 -31.44 14.34 -10.10
C ASN A 6 -29.91 14.01 -9.99
N ARG A 7 -29.49 12.85 -10.51
CA ARG A 7 -28.07 12.40 -10.55
C ARG A 7 -27.09 13.48 -11.05
N ARG A 8 -27.49 14.30 -12.03
CA ARG A 8 -26.66 15.40 -12.55
C ARG A 8 -26.48 16.57 -11.57
N GLY A 9 -27.47 16.82 -10.73
CA GLY A 9 -27.38 17.85 -9.67
C GLY A 9 -26.44 17.44 -8.53
N PHE A 10 -26.42 16.15 -8.17
CA PHE A 10 -25.54 15.61 -7.13
C PHE A 10 -24.06 15.63 -7.55
N LEU A 11 -23.73 15.23 -8.79
CA LEU A 11 -22.36 15.25 -9.32
C LEU A 11 -21.79 16.68 -9.45
N LYS A 12 -22.63 17.66 -9.86
CA LYS A 12 -22.22 19.09 -9.88
C LYS A 12 -22.10 19.66 -8.48
N GLY A 13 -22.85 19.15 -7.51
CA GLY A 13 -22.81 19.58 -6.12
C GLY A 13 -21.54 19.14 -5.37
N ILE A 14 -20.97 17.97 -5.68
CA ILE A 14 -19.74 17.47 -4.99
C ILE A 14 -18.49 18.19 -5.52
N SER A 15 -18.35 18.38 -6.84
CA SER A 15 -17.18 19.06 -7.41
C SER A 15 -17.25 20.60 -7.28
N ALA A 16 -18.43 21.19 -7.41
CA ALA A 16 -18.62 22.63 -7.27
C ALA A 16 -18.91 23.06 -5.83
N GLY A 17 -19.49 22.20 -4.99
CA GLY A 17 -19.82 22.49 -3.60
C GLY A 17 -18.62 22.59 -2.68
N ALA A 18 -17.60 21.76 -2.87
CA ALA A 18 -16.35 21.87 -2.11
C ALA A 18 -15.60 23.18 -2.45
N PHE A 19 -15.54 23.54 -3.74
CA PHE A 19 -14.95 24.81 -4.19
C PHE A 19 -15.80 26.05 -3.85
N ALA A 20 -17.13 25.96 -3.96
CA ALA A 20 -18.00 27.09 -3.70
C ALA A 20 -18.22 27.38 -2.19
N PHE A 21 -18.12 26.35 -1.32
CA PHE A 21 -18.20 26.52 0.13
C PHE A 21 -16.95 27.19 0.69
N ALA A 22 -15.78 26.88 0.16
CA ALA A 22 -14.52 27.53 0.52
C ALA A 22 -14.49 29.01 0.09
N ALA A 23 -15.00 29.34 -1.10
CA ALA A 23 -15.00 30.71 -1.61
C ALA A 23 -15.98 31.63 -0.89
N ARG A 24 -17.04 31.12 -0.27
CA ARG A 24 -18.08 31.94 0.40
C ARG A 24 -17.74 32.34 1.85
N ASN A 25 -16.87 31.62 2.52
CA ASN A 25 -16.62 31.79 3.95
C ASN A 25 -15.28 32.47 4.28
N GLY A 26 -14.53 32.97 3.27
CA GLY A 26 -13.27 33.70 3.52
C GLY A 26 -12.21 32.83 4.25
N TRP A 27 -12.35 31.52 4.23
CA TRP A 27 -11.36 30.61 4.77
C TRP A 27 -10.15 30.65 3.82
N ALA A 28 -9.07 31.23 4.31
CA ALA A 28 -7.78 31.03 3.65
C ALA A 28 -7.60 29.52 3.47
N TYR A 29 -7.35 29.07 2.24
CA TYR A 29 -6.97 27.68 1.97
C TYR A 29 -5.70 27.46 2.79
N ASP A 30 -5.78 26.70 3.87
CA ASP A 30 -4.57 26.23 4.53
C ASP A 30 -3.81 25.44 3.46
N PRO A 31 -2.55 25.82 3.16
CA PRO A 31 -1.78 25.11 2.15
C PRO A 31 -1.69 23.65 2.59
N ILE A 32 -2.00 22.73 1.65
CA ILE A 32 -1.91 21.30 1.95
C ILE A 32 -0.48 21.03 2.42
N PRO A 33 -0.28 20.44 3.61
CA PRO A 33 1.04 20.26 4.17
C PRO A 33 1.94 19.42 3.24
N ALA A 34 3.23 19.72 3.22
CA ALA A 34 4.22 18.93 2.49
C ALA A 34 4.34 17.50 3.08
N LEU A 35 4.92 16.57 2.31
CA LEU A 35 5.24 15.24 2.80
C LEU A 35 6.12 15.30 4.06
N LYS A 36 5.78 14.49 5.05
CA LYS A 36 6.56 14.24 6.26
C LYS A 36 7.44 13.02 6.00
N ILE A 37 8.69 13.23 5.63
CA ILE A 37 9.60 12.17 5.23
C ILE A 37 10.52 11.78 6.39
N LYS A 38 10.44 10.50 6.82
CA LYS A 38 11.40 9.89 7.75
C LYS A 38 12.53 9.23 6.96
N GLU A 39 13.78 9.59 7.24
CA GLU A 39 14.95 8.95 6.63
C GLU A 39 15.34 7.68 7.40
N ILE A 40 15.66 6.62 6.66
CA ILE A 40 16.03 5.30 7.18
C ILE A 40 17.23 4.79 6.37
N THR A 41 18.25 4.27 7.04
CA THR A 41 19.38 3.61 6.39
C THR A 41 19.34 2.10 6.60
N VAL A 42 19.38 1.33 5.52
CA VAL A 42 19.45 -0.13 5.51
C VAL A 42 20.83 -0.56 5.02
N ARG A 43 21.55 -1.30 5.85
CA ARG A 43 22.83 -1.90 5.46
C ARG A 43 22.59 -3.20 4.71
N ALA A 44 22.57 -3.11 3.39
CA ALA A 44 22.32 -4.23 2.49
C ALA A 44 23.58 -4.75 1.79
N GLY A 45 24.70 -4.03 1.89
CA GLY A 45 25.96 -4.41 1.23
C GLY A 45 25.91 -4.18 -0.29
N VAL A 46 25.26 -3.10 -0.73
CA VAL A 46 25.13 -2.78 -2.15
C VAL A 46 26.43 -2.19 -2.71
N PRO A 47 26.74 -2.42 -4.02
CA PRO A 47 27.96 -1.89 -4.64
C PRO A 47 28.02 -0.35 -4.67
N LYS A 48 26.85 0.28 -4.80
CA LYS A 48 26.69 1.74 -4.81
C LYS A 48 25.43 2.12 -4.03
N PRO A 49 25.55 3.03 -3.05
CA PRO A 49 24.37 3.50 -2.31
C PRO A 49 23.32 4.11 -3.22
N PHE A 50 22.05 3.78 -2.95
CA PHE A 50 20.89 4.37 -3.61
C PHE A 50 19.72 4.49 -2.64
N SER A 51 18.65 5.17 -3.04
CA SER A 51 17.46 5.35 -2.22
C SER A 51 16.18 5.02 -2.98
N VAL A 52 15.13 4.71 -2.23
CA VAL A 52 13.75 4.63 -2.72
C VAL A 52 12.84 5.43 -1.78
N LEU A 53 11.72 5.92 -2.30
CA LEU A 53 10.67 6.51 -1.48
C LEU A 53 9.63 5.44 -1.17
N HIS A 54 9.54 5.04 0.10
CA HIS A 54 8.57 4.08 0.59
C HIS A 54 7.33 4.81 1.08
N VAL A 55 6.18 4.47 0.49
CA VAL A 55 4.86 5.00 0.81
C VAL A 55 3.84 3.86 0.91
N SER A 56 2.73 4.10 1.60
CA SER A 56 1.65 3.13 1.80
C SER A 56 0.33 3.83 2.05
N ASP A 57 -0.77 3.12 1.91
CA ASP A 57 -2.07 3.55 2.43
C ASP A 57 -2.49 4.94 1.89
N SER A 58 -2.59 5.06 0.56
CA SER A 58 -3.13 6.27 -0.10
C SER A 58 -4.64 6.37 0.01
N HIS A 59 -5.36 5.25 0.02
CA HIS A 59 -6.80 5.13 0.19
C HIS A 59 -7.63 6.05 -0.70
N ILE A 60 -7.32 6.11 -2.00
CA ILE A 60 -7.98 6.99 -2.96
C ILE A 60 -9.42 6.51 -3.23
N PRO A 61 -10.47 7.33 -2.95
CA PRO A 61 -11.86 6.90 -3.03
C PRO A 61 -12.52 7.33 -4.34
N ARG A 62 -11.99 6.92 -5.50
CA ARG A 62 -12.58 7.31 -6.80
C ARG A 62 -13.83 6.50 -7.14
N LEU A 63 -14.84 7.21 -7.64
CA LEU A 63 -16.11 6.69 -8.10
C LEU A 63 -16.53 7.34 -9.42
N ASP A 64 -17.35 6.63 -10.19
CA ASP A 64 -18.02 7.14 -11.36
C ASP A 64 -19.45 6.59 -11.49
N SER A 65 -20.09 6.77 -12.64
CA SER A 65 -21.47 6.35 -12.88
C SER A 65 -21.68 4.83 -12.87
N ARG A 66 -20.62 4.03 -12.91
CA ARG A 66 -20.63 2.55 -12.83
C ARG A 66 -20.71 2.06 -11.39
N SER A 67 -20.43 2.93 -10.40
CA SER A 67 -20.40 2.56 -8.99
C SER A 67 -21.79 2.46 -8.38
N GLU A 68 -22.00 1.46 -7.51
CA GLU A 68 -23.26 1.25 -6.79
C GLU A 68 -23.52 2.36 -5.75
N VAL A 69 -24.80 2.62 -5.45
CA VAL A 69 -25.23 3.66 -4.49
C VAL A 69 -24.63 3.45 -3.09
N GLY A 70 -24.52 2.19 -2.64
CA GLY A 70 -23.92 1.89 -1.33
C GLY A 70 -22.43 2.28 -1.24
N VAL A 71 -21.69 2.16 -2.34
CA VAL A 71 -20.29 2.58 -2.44
C VAL A 71 -20.18 4.10 -2.38
N TRP A 72 -21.13 4.83 -2.97
CA TRP A 72 -21.16 6.30 -2.89
C TRP A 72 -21.28 6.81 -1.45
N ALA A 73 -22.18 6.22 -0.66
CA ALA A 73 -22.35 6.60 0.75
C ALA A 73 -21.08 6.33 1.56
N PHE A 74 -20.45 5.18 1.33
CA PHE A 74 -19.20 4.82 1.97
C PHE A 74 -18.04 5.75 1.57
N ALA A 75 -17.86 6.05 0.27
CA ALA A 75 -16.85 6.97 -0.21
C ALA A 75 -17.00 8.37 0.41
N ALA A 76 -18.23 8.88 0.49
CA ALA A 76 -18.51 10.17 1.11
C ALA A 76 -18.18 10.20 2.61
N GLN A 77 -18.36 9.09 3.32
CA GLN A 77 -17.95 8.95 4.71
C GLN A 77 -16.43 8.95 4.87
N ARG A 78 -15.74 8.21 4.01
CA ARG A 78 -14.28 8.07 4.07
C ARG A 78 -13.56 9.36 3.70
N SER A 79 -14.06 10.10 2.71
CA SER A 79 -13.51 11.41 2.35
C SER A 79 -13.50 12.40 3.52
N ARG A 80 -14.52 12.35 4.40
CA ARG A 80 -14.55 13.19 5.61
C ARG A 80 -13.46 12.86 6.64
N ASN A 81 -12.78 11.73 6.50
CA ASN A 81 -11.71 11.29 7.39
C ASN A 81 -10.30 11.65 6.83
N GLY A 82 -10.18 12.61 5.92
CA GLY A 82 -8.92 13.09 5.36
C GLY A 82 -8.40 12.30 4.17
N ARG A 83 -9.12 11.24 3.75
CA ARG A 83 -8.70 10.40 2.61
C ARG A 83 -8.84 11.09 1.25
N GLU A 84 -9.58 12.20 1.17
CA GLU A 84 -9.60 13.08 -0.01
C GLU A 84 -8.21 13.61 -0.39
N LEU A 85 -7.27 13.65 0.56
CA LEU A 85 -5.90 14.08 0.33
C LEU A 85 -4.98 12.95 -0.21
N GLY A 86 -5.45 11.70 -0.24
CA GLY A 86 -4.64 10.55 -0.67
C GLY A 86 -4.05 10.72 -2.07
N GLU A 87 -4.85 11.18 -3.04
CA GLU A 87 -4.36 11.45 -4.39
C GLU A 87 -3.37 12.63 -4.44
N HIS A 88 -3.62 13.66 -3.65
CA HIS A 88 -2.72 14.81 -3.56
C HIS A 88 -1.33 14.38 -3.06
N TYR A 89 -1.28 13.63 -1.97
CA TYR A 89 -0.01 13.15 -1.43
C TYR A 89 0.66 12.10 -2.30
N LEU A 90 -0.10 11.28 -3.03
CA LEU A 90 0.47 10.36 -4.01
C LEU A 90 1.17 11.13 -5.15
N ASN A 91 0.56 12.20 -5.65
CA ASN A 91 1.18 13.08 -6.63
C ASN A 91 2.43 13.75 -6.06
N ALA A 92 2.38 14.26 -4.83
CA ALA A 92 3.54 14.86 -4.16
C ALA A 92 4.69 13.86 -3.96
N ALA A 93 4.38 12.57 -3.69
CA ALA A 93 5.37 11.51 -3.59
C ALA A 93 6.07 11.25 -4.94
N PHE A 94 5.32 11.20 -6.04
CA PHE A 94 5.89 11.06 -7.39
C PHE A 94 6.76 12.26 -7.77
N GLU A 95 6.29 13.48 -7.52
CA GLU A 95 7.08 14.69 -7.76
C GLU A 95 8.37 14.71 -6.95
N TYR A 96 8.33 14.30 -5.68
CA TYR A 96 9.53 14.18 -4.86
C TYR A 96 10.50 13.15 -5.46
N ALA A 97 10.00 11.96 -5.81
CA ALA A 97 10.80 10.89 -6.36
C ALA A 97 11.45 11.29 -7.70
N HIS A 98 10.71 11.95 -8.60
CA HIS A 98 11.24 12.46 -9.86
C HIS A 98 12.36 13.48 -9.63
N ARG A 99 12.18 14.46 -8.75
CA ARG A 99 13.22 15.47 -8.43
C ARG A 99 14.46 14.84 -7.82
N ALA A 100 14.29 13.78 -7.01
CA ALA A 100 15.38 13.06 -6.38
C ALA A 100 16.03 11.99 -7.29
N GLY A 101 15.43 11.68 -8.45
CA GLY A 101 15.88 10.60 -9.33
C GLY A 101 15.79 9.21 -8.70
N ILE A 102 14.77 8.95 -7.89
CA ILE A 102 14.56 7.69 -7.16
C ILE A 102 13.21 7.06 -7.51
N LYS A 103 13.07 5.76 -7.25
CA LYS A 103 11.80 5.04 -7.44
C LYS A 103 10.90 5.13 -6.20
N VAL A 104 9.59 5.01 -6.46
CA VAL A 104 8.58 4.84 -5.41
C VAL A 104 8.33 3.34 -5.18
N VAL A 105 8.31 2.94 -3.91
CA VAL A 105 7.83 1.62 -3.45
C VAL A 105 6.54 1.85 -2.68
N HIS A 106 5.41 1.36 -3.20
CA HIS A 106 4.10 1.51 -2.58
C HIS A 106 3.64 0.18 -1.96
N THR A 107 3.46 0.13 -0.66
CA THR A 107 3.14 -1.09 0.07
C THR A 107 1.63 -1.31 0.27
N GLY A 108 0.81 -1.08 -0.77
CA GLY A 108 -0.61 -1.44 -0.83
C GLY A 108 -1.57 -0.39 -0.25
N ASP A 109 -2.87 -0.70 -0.35
CA ASP A 109 -3.96 0.21 -0.03
C ASP A 109 -3.86 1.55 -0.78
N VAL A 110 -3.60 1.46 -2.10
CA VAL A 110 -3.60 2.62 -3.01
C VAL A 110 -5.00 3.20 -3.12
N MET A 111 -5.97 2.32 -3.30
CA MET A 111 -7.39 2.66 -3.39
C MET A 111 -8.14 2.30 -2.11
N GLU A 112 -9.22 3.03 -1.83
CA GLU A 112 -10.09 2.75 -0.69
C GLU A 112 -10.98 1.52 -0.92
N PHE A 113 -11.26 1.20 -2.18
CA PHE A 113 -12.06 0.05 -2.64
C PHE A 113 -11.87 -0.15 -4.14
N ALA A 114 -12.13 -1.36 -4.62
CA ALA A 114 -11.94 -1.77 -6.01
C ALA A 114 -13.12 -1.33 -6.90
N SER A 115 -13.28 -0.02 -7.13
CA SER A 115 -14.16 0.48 -8.19
C SER A 115 -13.45 0.48 -9.54
N ALA A 116 -14.22 0.44 -10.63
CA ALA A 116 -13.67 0.58 -11.98
C ALA A 116 -12.84 1.86 -12.14
N ALA A 117 -13.31 2.98 -11.57
CA ALA A 117 -12.61 4.26 -11.59
C ALA A 117 -11.27 4.22 -10.83
N ASN A 118 -11.20 3.52 -9.70
CA ASN A 118 -9.97 3.34 -8.94
C ASN A 118 -8.98 2.43 -9.68
N LEU A 119 -9.45 1.30 -10.21
CA LEU A 119 -8.62 0.37 -10.98
C LEU A 119 -7.97 1.05 -12.18
N GLU A 120 -8.76 1.73 -13.01
CA GLU A 120 -8.28 2.47 -14.18
C GLU A 120 -7.32 3.62 -13.82
N TYR A 121 -7.59 4.31 -12.70
CA TYR A 121 -6.70 5.36 -12.21
C TYR A 121 -5.35 4.78 -11.78
N THR A 122 -5.37 3.72 -10.97
CA THR A 122 -4.15 3.09 -10.44
C THR A 122 -3.31 2.50 -11.56
N GLU A 123 -3.93 1.76 -12.50
CA GLU A 123 -3.24 1.22 -13.68
C GLU A 123 -2.51 2.31 -14.45
N ARG A 124 -3.23 3.38 -14.81
CA ARG A 124 -2.65 4.49 -15.58
C ARG A 124 -1.50 5.16 -14.83
N ARG A 125 -1.68 5.44 -13.52
CA ARG A 125 -0.67 6.13 -12.72
C ARG A 125 0.56 5.26 -12.48
N PHE A 126 0.40 4.02 -12.06
CA PHE A 126 1.53 3.15 -11.77
C PHE A 126 2.34 2.78 -13.02
N LYS A 127 1.65 2.62 -14.15
CA LYS A 127 2.33 2.40 -15.42
C LYS A 127 3.14 3.63 -15.87
N SER A 128 2.64 4.86 -15.66
CA SER A 128 3.36 6.08 -16.04
C SER A 128 4.54 6.39 -15.12
N GLU A 129 4.49 5.97 -13.85
CA GLU A 129 5.47 6.31 -12.81
C GLU A 129 6.49 5.19 -12.53
N ASP A 130 6.35 4.03 -13.18
CA ASP A 130 7.21 2.85 -12.96
C ASP A 130 7.35 2.47 -11.47
N VAL A 131 6.20 2.37 -10.79
CA VAL A 131 6.10 2.11 -9.36
C VAL A 131 6.33 0.63 -9.05
N ILE A 132 7.10 0.35 -7.99
CA ILE A 132 7.14 -0.98 -7.37
C ILE A 132 5.99 -1.04 -6.37
N ALA A 133 4.99 -1.91 -6.57
CA ALA A 133 3.84 -1.94 -5.69
C ALA A 133 3.35 -3.36 -5.41
N CYS A 134 2.97 -3.63 -4.15
CA CYS A 134 2.12 -4.75 -3.77
C CYS A 134 0.67 -4.27 -3.60
N VAL A 135 -0.26 -5.22 -3.55
CA VAL A 135 -1.65 -4.96 -3.17
C VAL A 135 -1.80 -4.95 -1.66
N GLY A 136 -2.79 -4.22 -1.17
CA GLY A 136 -3.26 -4.30 0.21
C GLY A 136 -4.67 -4.90 0.28
N ASN A 137 -5.27 -4.88 1.47
CA ASN A 137 -6.58 -5.49 1.65
C ASN A 137 -7.72 -4.65 1.06
N HIS A 138 -7.53 -3.36 0.85
CA HIS A 138 -8.52 -2.49 0.22
C HIS A 138 -8.61 -2.67 -1.29
N GLU A 139 -7.57 -3.17 -1.94
CA GLU A 139 -7.61 -3.57 -3.35
C GLU A 139 -8.58 -4.75 -3.59
N TYR A 140 -8.82 -5.58 -2.57
CA TYR A 140 -9.79 -6.67 -2.62
C TYR A 140 -11.16 -6.31 -2.04
N TRP A 141 -11.30 -5.09 -1.53
CA TRP A 141 -12.57 -4.69 -0.93
C TRP A 141 -13.61 -4.37 -2.00
N ILE A 142 -14.65 -5.18 -2.04
CA ILE A 142 -15.88 -4.97 -2.81
C ILE A 142 -17.08 -4.99 -1.87
N PRO A 143 -18.13 -4.19 -2.13
CA PRO A 143 -19.30 -4.14 -1.26
C PRO A 143 -19.90 -5.53 -1.04
N LYS A 144 -20.23 -5.85 0.21
CA LYS A 144 -20.87 -7.11 0.64
C LYS A 144 -20.05 -8.40 0.47
N ALA A 145 -18.80 -8.31 0.05
CA ALA A 145 -17.93 -9.48 0.01
C ALA A 145 -17.15 -9.64 1.32
N THR A 146 -16.93 -10.88 1.71
CA THR A 146 -16.00 -11.26 2.79
C THR A 146 -14.59 -11.43 2.23
N LYS A 147 -13.57 -11.27 3.08
CA LYS A 147 -12.19 -11.62 2.71
C LYS A 147 -12.05 -13.14 2.66
N ASP A 148 -12.21 -13.73 1.48
CA ASP A 148 -12.02 -15.16 1.25
C ASP A 148 -11.32 -15.42 -0.11
N ASP A 149 -10.93 -16.66 -0.35
CA ASP A 149 -10.19 -17.03 -1.55
C ASP A 149 -11.01 -16.83 -2.83
N ALA A 150 -12.35 -16.94 -2.78
CA ALA A 150 -13.20 -16.69 -3.94
C ALA A 150 -13.17 -15.21 -4.36
N VAL A 151 -13.12 -14.28 -3.40
CA VAL A 151 -12.92 -12.85 -3.68
C VAL A 151 -11.53 -12.61 -4.27
N ARG A 152 -10.51 -13.28 -3.76
CA ARG A 152 -9.15 -13.17 -4.31
C ARG A 152 -9.10 -13.61 -5.77
N GLU A 153 -9.64 -14.77 -6.09
CA GLU A 153 -9.69 -15.30 -7.46
C GLU A 153 -10.48 -14.38 -8.41
N LEU A 154 -11.60 -13.83 -7.94
CA LEU A 154 -12.41 -12.87 -8.71
C LEU A 154 -11.66 -11.58 -9.02
N MET A 155 -10.88 -11.07 -8.07
CA MET A 155 -10.23 -9.76 -8.17
C MET A 155 -8.85 -9.81 -8.84
N LEU A 156 -8.11 -10.90 -8.75
CA LEU A 156 -6.77 -11.02 -9.33
C LEU A 156 -6.66 -10.60 -10.80
N PRO A 157 -7.56 -11.03 -11.72
CA PRO A 157 -7.49 -10.59 -13.12
C PRO A 157 -7.70 -9.09 -13.30
N GLN A 158 -8.48 -8.46 -12.42
CA GLN A 158 -8.78 -7.03 -12.46
C GLN A 158 -7.65 -6.18 -11.87
N LEU A 159 -6.92 -6.73 -10.90
CA LEU A 159 -5.81 -6.05 -10.23
C LEU A 159 -4.49 -6.13 -11.01
N ARG A 160 -4.25 -7.22 -11.75
CA ARG A 160 -3.00 -7.44 -12.51
C ARG A 160 -2.57 -6.27 -13.39
N PRO A 161 -3.46 -5.58 -14.15
CA PRO A 161 -3.06 -4.43 -14.96
C PRO A 161 -2.54 -3.25 -14.13
N ALA A 162 -3.11 -3.03 -12.94
CA ALA A 162 -2.73 -1.95 -12.04
C ALA A 162 -1.52 -2.30 -11.16
N PHE A 163 -1.29 -3.59 -10.90
CA PHE A 163 -0.19 -4.10 -10.07
C PHE A 163 0.63 -5.14 -10.85
N PRO A 164 1.47 -4.72 -11.82
CA PRO A 164 2.25 -5.64 -12.65
C PRO A 164 3.31 -6.42 -11.86
N HIS A 165 3.63 -5.95 -10.66
CA HIS A 165 4.53 -6.58 -9.71
C HIS A 165 3.74 -7.02 -8.48
N GLY A 166 3.98 -8.20 -7.93
CA GLY A 166 3.40 -8.61 -6.66
C GLY A 166 2.04 -9.33 -6.72
N LEU A 167 1.62 -9.86 -7.89
CA LEU A 167 0.41 -10.66 -8.01
C LEU A 167 0.65 -12.02 -8.71
N PRO A 168 0.86 -13.10 -7.94
CA PRO A 168 0.90 -13.11 -6.47
C PRO A 168 2.25 -12.68 -5.90
N ALA A 169 3.35 -12.79 -6.67
CA ALA A 169 4.69 -12.33 -6.29
C ALA A 169 5.58 -12.07 -7.51
N SER A 170 6.58 -11.21 -7.35
CA SER A 170 7.69 -11.05 -8.27
C SER A 170 8.92 -10.47 -7.59
N ALA A 171 10.11 -10.66 -8.18
CA ALA A 171 11.36 -10.05 -7.73
C ALA A 171 11.84 -9.03 -8.77
N ILE A 172 12.05 -7.79 -8.33
CA ILE A 172 12.52 -6.68 -9.15
C ILE A 172 13.92 -6.29 -8.69
N GLU A 173 14.89 -6.29 -9.60
CA GLU A 173 16.28 -6.00 -9.26
C GLU A 173 16.60 -4.53 -9.49
N ILE A 174 17.02 -3.83 -8.41
CA ILE A 174 17.45 -2.44 -8.46
C ILE A 174 18.70 -2.26 -7.59
N GLY A 175 19.73 -1.66 -8.16
CA GLY A 175 20.94 -1.30 -7.42
C GLY A 175 21.69 -2.46 -6.73
N GLY A 176 21.49 -3.70 -7.21
CA GLY A 176 22.06 -4.90 -6.62
C GLY A 176 21.21 -5.51 -5.49
N ILE A 177 19.95 -5.09 -5.35
CA ILE A 177 18.96 -5.65 -4.41
C ILE A 177 17.81 -6.29 -5.19
N SER A 178 17.33 -7.44 -4.75
CA SER A 178 16.04 -8.03 -5.14
C SER A 178 14.92 -7.50 -4.25
N PHE A 179 14.04 -6.67 -4.78
CA PHE A 179 12.78 -6.30 -4.13
C PHE A 179 11.77 -7.42 -4.40
N PHE A 180 11.56 -8.27 -3.41
CA PHE A 180 10.58 -9.35 -3.47
C PHE A 180 9.21 -8.81 -3.06
N VAL A 181 8.38 -8.54 -4.06
CA VAL A 181 7.04 -7.96 -3.91
C VAL A 181 6.01 -9.08 -3.91
N PHE A 182 5.12 -9.13 -2.92
CA PHE A 182 4.15 -10.21 -2.82
C PHE A 182 2.85 -9.79 -2.14
N ASP A 183 1.78 -10.52 -2.50
CA ASP A 183 0.45 -10.34 -1.96
C ASP A 183 0.25 -11.12 -0.65
N ASN A 184 0.03 -10.39 0.44
CA ASN A 184 -0.39 -10.94 1.73
C ASN A 184 -1.65 -10.26 2.29
N ALA A 185 -2.49 -9.72 1.42
CA ALA A 185 -3.67 -8.93 1.79
C ALA A 185 -4.71 -9.67 2.64
N PHE A 186 -4.68 -11.01 2.62
CA PHE A 186 -5.57 -11.86 3.45
C PHE A 186 -4.86 -12.44 4.67
N ASP A 187 -3.81 -11.79 5.16
CA ASP A 187 -3.03 -12.22 6.32
C ASP A 187 -2.32 -13.58 6.14
N LYS A 188 -2.15 -14.02 4.89
CA LYS A 188 -1.53 -15.29 4.49
C LYS A 188 -0.80 -15.17 3.15
N VAL A 189 0.03 -16.15 2.85
CA VAL A 189 0.68 -16.34 1.54
C VAL A 189 0.27 -17.67 0.90
N THR A 190 0.58 -17.84 -0.39
CA THR A 190 0.31 -19.08 -1.14
C THR A 190 1.60 -19.83 -1.42
N GLU A 191 1.48 -21.12 -1.78
CA GLU A 191 2.62 -21.96 -2.22
C GLU A 191 3.38 -21.32 -3.40
N GLU A 192 2.67 -20.64 -4.30
CA GLU A 192 3.28 -19.93 -5.43
C GLU A 192 4.22 -18.83 -4.93
N ILE A 193 3.82 -18.08 -3.88
CA ILE A 193 4.67 -17.03 -3.26
C ILE A 193 5.91 -17.65 -2.62
N VAL A 194 5.76 -18.80 -1.95
CA VAL A 194 6.89 -19.54 -1.35
C VAL A 194 7.87 -20.00 -2.44
N GLY A 195 7.36 -20.54 -3.54
CA GLY A 195 8.15 -20.94 -4.71
C GLY A 195 8.95 -19.76 -5.29
N CYS A 196 8.29 -18.65 -5.58
CA CYS A 196 8.91 -17.41 -6.08
C CYS A 196 9.97 -16.86 -5.12
N PHE A 197 9.75 -16.96 -3.81
CA PHE A 197 10.76 -16.56 -2.82
C PHE A 197 12.03 -17.43 -2.90
N ARG A 198 11.88 -18.74 -2.99
CA ARG A 198 13.03 -19.66 -3.14
C ARG A 198 13.83 -19.38 -4.42
N GLU A 199 13.15 -19.10 -5.53
CA GLU A 199 13.80 -18.68 -6.78
C GLU A 199 14.54 -17.35 -6.62
N THR A 200 13.97 -16.41 -5.83
CA THR A 200 14.60 -15.12 -5.53
C THR A 200 15.88 -15.32 -4.70
N VAL A 201 15.85 -16.17 -3.69
CA VAL A 201 17.02 -16.53 -2.86
C VAL A 201 18.14 -17.15 -3.73
N ALA A 202 17.78 -18.02 -4.69
CA ALA A 202 18.74 -18.67 -5.58
C ALA A 202 19.57 -17.69 -6.43
N LYS A 203 19.11 -16.44 -6.61
CA LYS A 203 19.86 -15.39 -7.30
C LYS A 203 21.04 -14.84 -6.49
N GLY A 204 21.08 -15.07 -5.16
CA GLY A 204 22.18 -14.67 -4.29
C GLY A 204 22.29 -13.17 -4.01
N LEU A 205 21.29 -12.36 -4.38
CA LEU A 205 21.27 -10.92 -4.11
C LEU A 205 20.67 -10.63 -2.73
N PRO A 206 21.06 -9.52 -2.06
CA PRO A 206 20.32 -9.01 -0.92
C PRO A 206 18.83 -8.83 -1.26
N ILE A 207 17.95 -9.18 -0.32
CA ILE A 207 16.50 -9.18 -0.53
C ILE A 207 15.83 -8.14 0.37
N VAL A 208 14.93 -7.36 -0.21
CA VAL A 208 13.97 -6.52 0.50
C VAL A 208 12.58 -7.09 0.27
N LEU A 209 11.92 -7.53 1.33
CA LEU A 209 10.54 -7.99 1.27
C LEU A 209 9.61 -6.78 1.18
N VAL A 210 8.65 -6.79 0.25
CA VAL A 210 7.68 -5.72 0.03
C VAL A 210 6.28 -6.33 0.10
N CYS A 211 5.53 -6.00 1.14
CA CYS A 211 4.18 -6.51 1.38
C CYS A 211 3.32 -5.45 2.07
N HIS A 212 2.02 -5.69 2.19
CA HIS A 212 1.11 -4.73 2.82
C HIS A 212 0.97 -5.00 4.31
N VAL A 213 0.46 -6.17 4.68
CA VAL A 213 0.21 -6.54 6.07
C VAL A 213 1.53 -6.92 6.75
N PRO A 214 1.87 -6.32 7.90
CA PRO A 214 3.11 -6.66 8.58
C PRO A 214 3.04 -8.08 9.16
N PHE A 215 3.97 -8.95 8.80
CA PHE A 215 4.17 -10.24 9.46
C PHE A 215 5.04 -10.06 10.69
N TYR A 216 4.45 -9.57 11.75
CA TYR A 216 5.24 -9.21 12.91
C TYR A 216 4.88 -10.02 14.15
N GLY A 217 5.88 -10.20 15.02
CA GLY A 217 5.78 -10.95 16.26
C GLY A 217 5.63 -10.07 17.49
N LYS A 218 5.78 -10.69 18.64
CA LYS A 218 5.50 -10.23 20.01
C LYS A 218 6.13 -8.89 20.43
N GLU A 219 7.03 -8.31 19.62
CA GLU A 219 7.86 -7.15 19.99
C GLU A 219 7.25 -5.78 19.67
N LEU A 220 6.14 -5.68 18.93
CA LEU A 220 5.48 -4.39 18.64
C LEU A 220 4.81 -3.72 19.85
N GLY A 221 4.82 -4.39 20.98
CA GLY A 221 4.38 -3.80 22.23
C GLY A 221 2.86 -3.61 22.34
N ARG A 222 2.44 -2.88 23.37
CA ARG A 222 1.03 -2.56 23.63
C ARG A 222 0.45 -1.74 22.48
N GLY A 223 -0.71 -2.18 21.95
CA GLY A 223 -1.46 -1.48 20.90
C GLY A 223 -1.30 -2.06 19.49
N PHE A 224 -0.60 -3.20 19.33
CA PHE A 224 -0.69 -3.99 18.11
C PHE A 224 -2.01 -4.79 18.12
N PRO A 225 -2.78 -4.81 17.01
CA PRO A 225 -4.03 -5.57 16.97
C PRO A 225 -3.77 -7.07 17.19
N GLU A 226 -4.48 -7.66 18.16
CA GLU A 226 -4.25 -9.03 18.60
C GLU A 226 -4.49 -10.09 17.50
N THR A 227 -5.31 -9.74 16.51
CA THR A 227 -5.74 -10.63 15.43
C THR A 227 -4.95 -10.47 14.14
N LEU A 228 -4.08 -9.45 14.04
CA LEU A 228 -3.21 -9.29 12.87
C LEU A 228 -2.02 -10.25 12.93
N PRO A 229 -1.40 -10.55 11.78
CA PRO A 229 -0.22 -11.38 11.69
C PRO A 229 0.84 -10.99 12.72
N GLY A 230 1.22 -11.95 13.58
CA GLY A 230 2.13 -11.72 14.69
C GLY A 230 1.50 -11.25 15.99
N GLY A 231 0.21 -10.96 16.02
CA GLY A 231 -0.56 -10.74 17.25
C GLY A 231 -0.82 -12.04 18.03
N PRO A 232 -1.12 -11.96 19.34
CA PRO A 232 -1.25 -13.14 20.19
C PRO A 232 -2.44 -14.05 19.83
N LYS A 233 -3.42 -13.56 19.08
CA LYS A 233 -4.60 -14.32 18.62
C LYS A 233 -4.53 -14.72 17.15
N TRP A 234 -3.46 -14.36 16.46
CA TRP A 234 -3.26 -14.77 15.07
C TRP A 234 -2.49 -16.09 14.99
N THR A 235 -2.99 -16.99 14.14
CA THR A 235 -2.33 -18.26 13.86
C THR A 235 -2.15 -18.39 12.35
N PRO A 236 -0.91 -18.50 11.84
CA PRO A 236 -0.68 -18.74 10.43
C PRO A 236 -1.18 -20.13 10.02
N ASP A 237 -1.60 -20.26 8.76
CA ASP A 237 -1.70 -21.58 8.15
C ASP A 237 -0.30 -22.18 7.91
N ALA A 238 -0.24 -23.45 7.49
CA ALA A 238 1.03 -24.17 7.36
C ALA A 238 1.96 -23.50 6.33
N VAL A 239 1.41 -23.01 5.22
CA VAL A 239 2.17 -22.35 4.13
C VAL A 239 2.75 -21.02 4.61
N THR A 240 1.94 -20.23 5.28
CA THR A 240 2.38 -18.93 5.84
C THR A 240 3.42 -19.12 6.94
N ASP A 241 3.26 -20.12 7.81
CA ASP A 241 4.24 -20.46 8.85
C ASP A 241 5.59 -20.88 8.24
N GLU A 242 5.55 -21.72 7.19
CA GLU A 242 6.74 -22.08 6.43
C GLU A 242 7.43 -20.85 5.82
N PHE A 243 6.68 -19.98 5.15
CA PHE A 243 7.21 -18.75 4.56
C PHE A 243 7.88 -17.86 5.61
N LEU A 244 7.26 -17.70 6.79
CA LEU A 244 7.83 -16.93 7.87
C LEU A 244 9.13 -17.53 8.42
N LYS A 245 9.21 -18.85 8.53
CA LYS A 245 10.44 -19.56 8.94
C LYS A 245 11.55 -19.36 7.91
N LEU A 246 11.24 -19.55 6.62
CA LEU A 246 12.18 -19.37 5.52
C LEU A 246 12.72 -17.94 5.46
N THR A 247 11.84 -16.94 5.44
CA THR A 247 12.24 -15.54 5.30
C THR A 247 13.04 -15.02 6.51
N ARG A 248 12.74 -15.50 7.72
CA ARG A 248 13.47 -15.12 8.92
C ARG A 248 14.84 -15.80 9.05
N ALA A 249 14.96 -17.01 8.52
CA ALA A 249 16.23 -17.75 8.53
C ALA A 249 17.18 -17.31 7.41
N GLU A 250 16.65 -16.65 6.35
CA GLU A 250 17.44 -16.29 5.16
C GLU A 250 18.32 -15.05 5.41
N PRO A 251 19.66 -15.20 5.40
CA PRO A 251 20.57 -14.08 5.67
C PRO A 251 20.60 -13.03 4.56
N LEU A 252 20.14 -13.34 3.35
CA LEU A 252 20.01 -12.37 2.26
C LEU A 252 18.86 -11.39 2.51
N VAL A 253 17.87 -11.71 3.33
CA VAL A 253 16.82 -10.76 3.72
C VAL A 253 17.43 -9.66 4.60
N LYS A 254 17.34 -8.40 4.15
CA LYS A 254 17.92 -7.22 4.81
C LYS A 254 16.88 -6.29 5.40
N ALA A 255 15.69 -6.23 4.78
CA ALA A 255 14.60 -5.38 5.25
C ALA A 255 13.23 -5.96 4.83
N VAL A 256 12.20 -5.55 5.56
CA VAL A 256 10.79 -5.70 5.18
C VAL A 256 10.17 -4.31 5.14
N LEU A 257 9.52 -3.96 4.04
CA LEU A 257 8.74 -2.74 3.87
C LEU A 257 7.26 -3.11 3.87
N CYS A 258 6.46 -2.46 4.72
CA CYS A 258 5.04 -2.75 4.85
C CYS A 258 4.22 -1.49 5.21
N GLY A 259 2.88 -1.61 5.24
CA GLY A 259 1.94 -0.55 5.56
C GLY A 259 0.89 -0.97 6.58
N HIS A 260 -0.41 -0.79 6.24
CA HIS A 260 -1.60 -1.30 6.92
C HIS A 260 -1.95 -0.66 8.26
N LEU A 261 -0.97 -0.34 9.10
CA LEU A 261 -1.21 0.18 10.45
C LEU A 261 -1.41 1.70 10.49
N HIS A 262 -1.32 2.37 9.35
CA HIS A 262 -1.46 3.83 9.20
C HIS A 262 -0.56 4.64 10.14
N ARG A 263 0.55 4.09 10.59
CA ARG A 263 1.53 4.74 11.46
C ARG A 263 2.95 4.37 11.07
N THR A 264 3.86 5.29 11.20
CA THR A 264 5.29 5.04 11.01
C THR A 264 5.86 4.28 12.22
N TRP A 265 6.47 3.12 11.98
CA TRP A 265 7.09 2.30 13.01
C TRP A 265 8.21 1.43 12.43
N GLU A 266 9.00 0.82 13.30
CA GLU A 266 10.04 -0.14 12.95
C GLU A 266 10.23 -1.19 14.05
N GLY A 267 10.73 -2.36 13.66
CA GLY A 267 11.00 -3.48 14.58
C GLY A 267 12.08 -4.42 14.07
N ALA A 268 12.45 -5.41 14.88
CA ALA A 268 13.28 -6.51 14.42
C ALA A 268 12.42 -7.51 13.66
N PHE A 269 12.82 -7.94 12.46
CA PHE A 269 12.17 -9.02 11.73
C PHE A 269 12.88 -10.35 11.96
N SER A 270 14.22 -10.33 11.92
CA SER A 270 15.09 -11.45 12.21
C SER A 270 16.37 -10.94 12.91
N SER A 271 17.37 -11.81 13.09
CA SER A 271 18.69 -11.40 13.59
C SER A 271 19.44 -10.48 12.62
N THR A 272 19.11 -10.50 11.33
CA THR A 272 19.79 -9.75 10.26
C THR A 272 18.93 -8.69 9.59
N ALA A 273 17.61 -8.74 9.75
CA ALA A 273 16.67 -7.85 9.07
C ALA A 273 15.76 -7.08 10.03
N ARG A 274 15.40 -5.85 9.64
CA ARG A 274 14.41 -5.05 10.31
C ARG A 274 13.16 -4.92 9.43
N ILE A 275 12.00 -4.67 10.07
CA ILE A 275 10.75 -4.33 9.41
C ILE A 275 10.46 -2.85 9.61
N TYR A 276 10.00 -2.20 8.56
CA TYR A 276 9.66 -0.79 8.50
C TYR A 276 8.23 -0.63 8.00
N GLY A 277 7.34 -0.18 8.88
CA GLY A 277 5.98 0.19 8.53
C GLY A 277 5.91 1.66 8.14
N ALA A 278 5.40 1.95 6.95
CA ALA A 278 5.08 3.31 6.56
C ALA A 278 3.80 3.79 7.26
N GLY A 279 3.76 5.07 7.61
CA GLY A 279 2.52 5.73 7.96
C GLY A 279 1.63 5.94 6.73
N ALA A 280 0.37 6.33 6.96
CA ALA A 280 -0.57 6.50 5.87
C ALA A 280 -0.21 7.70 4.99
N LEU A 281 -0.11 7.47 3.68
CA LEU A 281 0.19 8.52 2.73
C LEU A 281 -0.93 9.57 2.66
N PHE A 282 -2.19 9.20 2.93
CA PHE A 282 -3.27 10.18 3.01
C PHE A 282 -3.10 11.20 4.17
N ASN A 283 -2.18 10.95 5.11
CA ASN A 283 -1.73 11.89 6.16
C ASN A 283 -0.42 12.59 5.79
N GLY A 284 0.11 12.38 4.58
CA GLY A 284 1.36 12.92 4.08
C GLY A 284 2.61 12.22 4.64
N GLU A 285 2.49 11.04 5.23
CA GLU A 285 3.63 10.31 5.78
C GLU A 285 4.34 9.46 4.71
N ALA A 286 5.69 9.53 4.68
CA ALA A 286 6.54 8.76 3.78
C ALA A 286 7.88 8.42 4.45
N GLN A 287 8.61 7.46 3.88
CA GLN A 287 9.95 7.08 4.34
C GLN A 287 10.93 7.13 3.17
N LEU A 288 12.07 7.80 3.34
CA LEU A 288 13.19 7.73 2.42
C LEU A 288 14.13 6.62 2.88
N ILE A 289 14.12 5.48 2.18
CA ILE A 289 14.96 4.33 2.51
C ILE A 289 16.24 4.41 1.71
N ARG A 290 17.38 4.56 2.39
CA ARG A 290 18.72 4.54 1.81
C ARG A 290 19.37 3.19 2.02
N PHE A 291 19.74 2.53 0.94
CA PHE A 291 20.53 1.29 0.96
C PHE A 291 22.02 1.61 0.80
N VAL A 292 22.84 0.96 1.67
CA VAL A 292 24.29 1.11 1.72
C VAL A 292 25.02 -0.22 1.81
#